data_1655096d4fbac981b857c554c97aad49
#
_entry.id   1655096d4fbac981b857c554c97aad49
#
_cell.length_a   1.000
_cell.length_b   1.000
_cell.length_c   1.000
_cell.angle_alpha   90.00
_cell.angle_beta   90.00
_cell.angle_gamma   90.00
#
_symmetry.space_group_name_H-M   'P 1'
#
loop_
_entity.id
_entity.type
_entity.pdbx_description
1 polymer ?
#
loop_
_entity_poly.entity_id
_entity_poly.type
_entity_poly.pdbx_seq_one_letter_code
_entity_poly.pdbx_strand_id
1 'polypeptide(L)'
;TMRFCTAAVVAAASVGAVFVTGPVSAFTATTTKSTTRPRQNGILFTPSTTTSTTIAAATLEPETQVETPPAKMYEKRRVVVTGLGVVNGCGVGHEEFFQACLDGKSSIDRVQRFDISHMPCTIGSEIKPEQFNAADWFTNPKNVKSNDRYTHLAVAAARQALKDAELGDTPETLEDPEKIGVMVGTAFGGMETFEQQTLKLAKNPEKPKVSPFTIPALLGNTASGVIGIETGCKGPNYGVTSACASGSHAIGEAFGMIQDGTVDRMLAGGTEATMTPLCFAGFTAMKAMNTKYNDDPQAGSRPFDADRGGFVMGEGAGVVVLESLESAKARGAPIYAEMVGYGATCDAHHITTPAPEGRGLAAAMEMALADSGMEKSEVSYINAHGTSTPYNDKFETMAIKTVFGDQATAKDGKFVVSSTKCVTGHTLGAAGGIEAVVACRSIKDNVVPPTINYSTPDPECDLDYVPNEKREMEVLGAMSTNLGFGGHNAAILFKKYKE
;
A
#
# COMPACT_ATOMS: atom_id res chain seq x y z
N THR A 1 -28.29 14.75 26.31
CA THR A 1 -28.88 13.41 26.50
C THR A 1 -28.81 12.66 25.15
N MET A 2 -27.73 11.95 24.93
CA MET A 2 -27.61 11.03 23.80
C MET A 2 -27.88 9.60 24.30
N ARG A 3 -28.82 8.93 23.67
CA ARG A 3 -29.08 7.50 23.89
C ARG A 3 -28.20 6.71 22.92
N PHE A 4 -27.37 5.83 23.47
CA PHE A 4 -26.64 4.83 22.68
C PHE A 4 -27.57 3.65 22.34
N CYS A 5 -27.70 3.34 21.07
CA CYS A 5 -28.22 2.06 20.58
C CYS A 5 -27.07 1.06 20.51
N THR A 6 -27.17 -0.02 21.28
CA THR A 6 -26.26 -1.15 21.23
C THR A 6 -26.70 -2.07 20.08
N ALA A 7 -25.90 -2.17 19.03
CA ALA A 7 -26.03 -3.18 18.00
C ALA A 7 -25.23 -4.42 18.39
N ALA A 8 -25.86 -5.56 18.44
CA ALA A 8 -25.20 -6.85 18.67
C ALA A 8 -24.49 -7.29 17.39
N VAL A 9 -23.19 -7.52 17.50
CA VAL A 9 -22.38 -8.15 16.45
C VAL A 9 -22.46 -9.66 16.65
N VAL A 10 -23.00 -10.37 15.66
CA VAL A 10 -22.92 -11.84 15.58
C VAL A 10 -21.61 -12.18 14.87
N ALA A 11 -20.65 -12.69 15.62
CA ALA A 11 -19.43 -13.26 15.06
C ALA A 11 -19.68 -14.73 14.70
N ALA A 12 -19.59 -15.08 13.44
CA ALA A 12 -19.52 -16.48 12.98
C ALA A 12 -18.06 -16.94 13.10
N ALA A 13 -17.78 -17.79 14.07
CA ALA A 13 -16.50 -18.50 14.18
C ALA A 13 -16.71 -19.94 13.67
N SER A 14 -16.00 -20.30 12.62
CA SER A 14 -15.84 -21.70 12.18
C SER A 14 -14.83 -22.39 13.09
N VAL A 15 -15.28 -23.32 13.94
CA VAL A 15 -14.42 -24.16 14.76
C VAL A 15 -14.75 -25.60 14.47
N GLY A 16 -13.69 -26.37 14.17
CA GLY A 16 -13.76 -27.80 13.94
C GLY A 16 -14.30 -28.55 15.19
N ALA A 17 -15.18 -29.50 14.93
CA ALA A 17 -15.87 -30.27 15.93
C ALA A 17 -14.94 -31.26 16.63
N VAL A 18 -14.78 -31.13 17.93
CA VAL A 18 -14.36 -32.19 18.84
C VAL A 18 -15.59 -32.64 19.62
N PHE A 19 -16.00 -33.91 19.44
CA PHE A 19 -17.11 -34.49 20.20
C PHE A 19 -16.69 -34.77 21.65
N VAL A 20 -17.38 -34.15 22.61
CA VAL A 20 -17.39 -34.62 24.01
C VAL A 20 -18.85 -34.79 24.40
N THR A 21 -19.25 -36.06 24.63
CA THR A 21 -20.57 -36.41 25.17
C THR A 21 -20.54 -36.32 26.69
N GLY A 22 -21.32 -35.40 27.27
CA GLY A 22 -21.58 -35.33 28.70
C GLY A 22 -22.87 -34.55 28.97
N PRO A 23 -23.63 -34.88 30.05
CA PRO A 23 -24.96 -34.33 30.25
C PRO A 23 -24.93 -32.84 30.63
N VAL A 24 -25.84 -32.06 30.04
CA VAL A 24 -25.98 -30.64 30.25
C VAL A 24 -26.72 -30.40 31.59
N SER A 25 -26.06 -29.84 32.56
CA SER A 25 -26.67 -29.32 33.80
C SER A 25 -27.20 -27.91 33.57
N ALA A 26 -28.42 -27.64 33.98
CA ALA A 26 -29.03 -26.31 33.88
C ALA A 26 -28.33 -25.28 34.75
N PHE A 27 -27.87 -24.19 34.13
CA PHE A 27 -27.32 -23.02 34.83
C PHE A 27 -28.46 -22.05 35.17
N THR A 28 -28.68 -21.82 36.47
CA THR A 28 -29.56 -20.76 36.98
C THR A 28 -28.72 -19.51 37.25
N ALA A 29 -28.91 -18.46 36.47
CA ALA A 29 -28.26 -17.18 36.72
C ALA A 29 -29.10 -16.32 37.69
N THR A 30 -28.58 -16.07 38.89
CA THR A 30 -29.16 -15.15 39.84
C THR A 30 -28.48 -13.79 39.71
N THR A 31 -29.21 -12.77 39.26
CA THR A 31 -28.72 -11.40 39.24
C THR A 31 -29.10 -10.68 40.53
N THR A 32 -28.12 -10.34 41.35
CA THR A 32 -28.29 -9.44 42.50
C THR A 32 -28.16 -7.98 42.05
N LYS A 33 -29.23 -7.19 42.26
CA LYS A 33 -29.18 -5.72 42.10
C LYS A 33 -28.70 -5.08 43.39
N SER A 34 -27.59 -4.37 43.34
CA SER A 34 -27.14 -3.43 44.38
C SER A 34 -27.90 -2.10 44.24
N THR A 35 -28.56 -1.69 45.31
CA THR A 35 -29.26 -0.40 45.42
C THR A 35 -28.39 0.62 46.14
N THR A 36 -27.93 1.66 45.45
CA THR A 36 -27.53 2.92 46.09
C THR A 36 -28.49 4.02 45.63
N ARG A 37 -29.14 4.65 46.61
CA ARG A 37 -30.07 5.78 46.43
C ARG A 37 -29.28 7.10 46.20
N PRO A 38 -29.83 8.01 45.39
CA PRO A 38 -29.87 9.40 45.77
C PRO A 38 -31.32 9.92 45.87
N ARG A 39 -31.48 10.91 46.73
CA ARG A 39 -32.76 11.54 47.12
C ARG A 39 -33.31 12.52 46.09
N GLN A 40 -34.64 12.57 46.09
CA GLN A 40 -35.59 13.65 45.79
C GLN A 40 -36.03 13.88 44.34
N ASN A 41 -37.21 13.53 43.98
CA ASN A 41 -38.49 14.26 43.95
C ASN A 41 -39.58 13.37 43.34
N GLY A 42 -40.76 13.39 44.00
CA GLY A 42 -41.82 12.42 43.85
C GLY A 42 -42.53 12.35 42.49
N ILE A 43 -42.74 11.12 42.08
CA ILE A 43 -43.85 10.66 41.24
C ILE A 43 -44.19 9.27 41.76
N LEU A 44 -45.47 9.09 42.18
CA LEU A 44 -46.02 7.79 42.61
C LEU A 44 -46.04 6.82 41.41
N PHE A 45 -45.40 5.68 41.56
CA PHE A 45 -45.61 4.54 40.67
C PHE A 45 -46.29 3.42 41.48
N THR A 46 -47.42 2.96 40.99
CA THR A 46 -48.12 1.75 41.42
C THR A 46 -47.33 0.49 41.06
N PRO A 47 -47.33 -0.57 41.88
CA PRO A 47 -46.59 -1.79 41.57
C PRO A 47 -47.28 -2.58 40.47
N SER A 48 -46.51 -2.83 39.40
CA SER A 48 -46.91 -3.72 38.32
C SER A 48 -46.66 -5.17 38.72
N THR A 49 -47.68 -5.97 38.59
CA THR A 49 -47.71 -7.43 38.82
C THR A 49 -46.70 -8.13 37.87
N THR A 50 -45.84 -8.94 38.49
CA THR A 50 -44.87 -9.77 37.75
C THR A 50 -45.60 -10.97 37.16
N THR A 51 -45.77 -11.00 35.87
CA THR A 51 -46.21 -12.19 35.13
C THR A 51 -45.00 -13.06 34.83
N SER A 52 -44.95 -14.24 35.42
CA SER A 52 -43.96 -15.26 35.11
C SER A 52 -44.32 -15.93 33.76
N THR A 53 -43.55 -15.67 32.74
CA THR A 53 -43.69 -16.35 31.45
C THR A 53 -42.78 -17.58 31.46
N THR A 54 -43.35 -18.77 31.53
CA THR A 54 -42.63 -20.03 31.34
C THR A 54 -42.36 -20.21 29.86
N ILE A 55 -41.12 -20.12 29.46
CA ILE A 55 -40.71 -20.47 28.08
C ILE A 55 -40.64 -21.99 28.00
N ALA A 56 -41.57 -22.59 27.23
CA ALA A 56 -41.52 -24.02 26.92
C ALA A 56 -40.26 -24.30 26.10
N ALA A 57 -39.48 -25.30 26.51
CA ALA A 57 -38.37 -25.79 25.72
C ALA A 57 -38.91 -26.39 24.41
N ALA A 58 -38.64 -25.73 23.27
CA ALA A 58 -38.87 -26.31 21.95
C ALA A 58 -37.86 -27.44 21.78
N THR A 59 -38.36 -28.65 21.56
CA THR A 59 -37.58 -29.78 21.07
C THR A 59 -37.09 -29.43 19.67
N LEU A 60 -35.76 -29.17 19.54
CA LEU A 60 -35.12 -29.04 18.23
C LEU A 60 -35.14 -30.43 17.57
N GLU A 61 -35.83 -30.53 16.43
CA GLU A 61 -35.68 -31.67 15.55
C GLU A 61 -34.24 -31.75 15.05
N PRO A 62 -33.69 -32.98 14.79
CA PRO A 62 -32.29 -33.08 14.32
C PRO A 62 -32.16 -32.36 12.99
N GLU A 63 -31.22 -31.38 12.97
CA GLU A 63 -30.87 -30.67 11.74
C GLU A 63 -30.53 -31.67 10.64
N THR A 64 -31.25 -31.63 9.56
CA THR A 64 -30.86 -32.26 8.31
C THR A 64 -29.48 -31.79 7.95
N GLN A 65 -28.51 -32.72 7.90
CA GLN A 65 -27.17 -32.41 7.42
C GLN A 65 -27.29 -31.82 6.01
N VAL A 66 -27.12 -30.51 5.90
CA VAL A 66 -26.92 -29.85 4.62
C VAL A 66 -25.54 -30.31 4.14
N GLU A 67 -25.54 -31.26 3.19
CA GLU A 67 -24.31 -31.58 2.46
C GLU A 67 -23.81 -30.29 1.82
N THR A 68 -22.76 -29.71 2.40
CA THR A 68 -22.03 -28.64 1.74
C THR A 68 -21.44 -29.23 0.46
N PRO A 69 -21.80 -28.71 -0.72
CA PRO A 69 -21.19 -29.20 -1.95
C PRO A 69 -19.67 -29.06 -1.80
N PRO A 70 -18.90 -30.05 -2.30
CA PRO A 70 -17.45 -29.99 -2.21
C PRO A 70 -16.99 -28.65 -2.77
N ALA A 71 -16.17 -27.92 -2.00
CA ALA A 71 -15.59 -26.67 -2.45
C ALA A 71 -14.96 -26.93 -3.82
N LYS A 72 -15.49 -26.33 -4.87
CA LYS A 72 -14.84 -26.35 -6.18
C LYS A 72 -13.48 -25.72 -5.96
N MET A 73 -12.43 -26.52 -5.94
CA MET A 73 -11.06 -26.01 -6.05
C MET A 73 -10.97 -25.41 -7.45
N TYR A 74 -11.13 -24.09 -7.53
CA TYR A 74 -10.82 -23.36 -8.75
C TYR A 74 -9.29 -23.33 -8.85
N GLU A 75 -8.76 -23.81 -9.97
CA GLU A 75 -7.36 -23.60 -10.30
C GLU A 75 -7.13 -22.10 -10.42
N LYS A 76 -6.21 -21.57 -9.60
CA LYS A 76 -5.87 -20.15 -9.62
C LYS A 76 -5.29 -19.78 -10.98
N ARG A 77 -5.79 -18.70 -11.57
CA ARG A 77 -5.26 -18.20 -12.86
C ARG A 77 -3.86 -17.61 -12.65
N ARG A 78 -2.97 -17.82 -13.61
CA ARG A 78 -1.67 -17.15 -13.64
C ARG A 78 -1.87 -15.68 -13.98
N VAL A 79 -1.09 -14.80 -13.34
CA VAL A 79 -1.19 -13.35 -13.49
C VAL A 79 0.15 -12.77 -13.92
N VAL A 80 0.14 -11.97 -14.96
CA VAL A 80 1.32 -11.31 -15.52
C VAL A 80 1.19 -9.79 -15.47
N VAL A 81 2.33 -9.11 -15.48
CA VAL A 81 2.41 -7.65 -15.59
C VAL A 81 2.64 -7.31 -17.05
N THR A 82 1.69 -6.60 -17.64
CA THR A 82 1.71 -6.27 -19.07
C THR A 82 1.95 -4.78 -19.36
N GLY A 83 1.85 -3.91 -18.34
CA GLY A 83 2.11 -2.49 -18.51
C GLY A 83 2.55 -1.81 -17.24
N LEU A 84 3.38 -0.78 -17.38
CA LEU A 84 4.02 -0.02 -16.31
C LEU A 84 3.81 1.48 -16.50
N GLY A 85 3.47 2.19 -15.43
CA GLY A 85 3.38 3.64 -15.43
C GLY A 85 3.91 4.24 -14.14
N VAL A 86 4.70 5.30 -14.24
CA VAL A 86 5.31 6.00 -13.09
C VAL A 86 5.33 7.49 -13.33
N VAL A 87 5.05 8.22 -12.27
CA VAL A 87 5.27 9.68 -12.19
C VAL A 87 5.88 9.99 -10.83
N ASN A 88 7.11 10.47 -10.79
CA ASN A 88 7.75 10.94 -9.56
C ASN A 88 8.86 11.96 -9.88
N GLY A 89 9.59 12.43 -8.86
CA GLY A 89 10.66 13.42 -9.02
C GLY A 89 11.82 12.97 -9.91
N CYS A 90 12.00 11.65 -10.12
CA CYS A 90 13.07 11.08 -10.95
C CYS A 90 12.69 10.99 -12.43
N GLY A 91 11.39 11.06 -12.77
CA GLY A 91 10.94 11.00 -14.16
C GLY A 91 9.44 10.78 -14.31
N VAL A 92 8.95 11.00 -15.53
CA VAL A 92 7.59 10.76 -15.97
C VAL A 92 7.63 9.69 -17.07
N GLY A 93 7.38 8.45 -16.69
CA GLY A 93 7.52 7.25 -17.50
C GLY A 93 8.48 6.25 -16.86
N HIS A 94 8.17 4.96 -17.01
CA HIS A 94 8.92 3.90 -16.33
C HIS A 94 10.37 3.75 -16.85
N GLU A 95 10.63 4.12 -18.09
CA GLU A 95 11.98 4.04 -18.67
C GLU A 95 12.91 5.09 -18.09
N GLU A 96 12.50 6.37 -18.13
CA GLU A 96 13.26 7.49 -17.56
C GLU A 96 13.47 7.28 -16.04
N PHE A 97 12.42 6.91 -15.34
CA PHE A 97 12.46 6.62 -13.92
C PHE A 97 13.45 5.50 -13.58
N PHE A 98 13.36 4.36 -14.26
CA PHE A 98 14.22 3.22 -13.97
C PHE A 98 15.69 3.52 -14.30
N GLN A 99 15.94 4.23 -15.39
CA GLN A 99 17.28 4.69 -15.72
C GLN A 99 17.86 5.62 -14.65
N ALA A 100 17.07 6.56 -14.14
CA ALA A 100 17.50 7.42 -13.02
C ALA A 100 17.83 6.61 -11.76
N CYS A 101 17.06 5.56 -11.47
CA CYS A 101 17.37 4.64 -10.36
C CYS A 101 18.69 3.89 -10.60
N LEU A 102 18.93 3.38 -11.81
CA LEU A 102 20.18 2.69 -12.16
C LEU A 102 21.41 3.58 -12.09
N ASP A 103 21.26 4.84 -12.46
CA ASP A 103 22.34 5.84 -12.43
C ASP A 103 22.54 6.46 -11.05
N GLY A 104 21.72 6.08 -10.05
CA GLY A 104 21.76 6.67 -8.72
C GLY A 104 21.42 8.17 -8.71
N LYS A 105 20.67 8.65 -9.70
CA LYS A 105 20.32 10.06 -9.84
C LYS A 105 19.19 10.44 -8.92
N SER A 106 19.52 10.95 -7.75
CA SER A 106 18.53 11.37 -6.74
C SER A 106 17.73 12.60 -7.18
N SER A 107 16.41 12.55 -6.96
CA SER A 107 15.51 13.70 -7.12
C SER A 107 15.35 14.53 -5.85
N ILE A 108 16.01 14.13 -4.76
CA ILE A 108 15.93 14.81 -3.48
C ILE A 108 16.68 16.15 -3.56
N ASP A 109 15.98 17.22 -3.24
CA ASP A 109 16.50 18.58 -3.28
C ASP A 109 15.82 19.42 -2.19
N ARG A 110 16.22 20.70 -2.06
CA ARG A 110 15.49 21.64 -1.22
C ARG A 110 14.07 21.84 -1.76
N VAL A 111 13.08 21.71 -0.89
CA VAL A 111 11.66 21.91 -1.25
C VAL A 111 11.42 23.33 -1.72
N GLN A 112 10.74 23.48 -2.87
CA GLN A 112 10.42 24.77 -3.50
C GLN A 112 8.92 25.07 -3.57
N ARG A 113 8.09 24.04 -3.38
CA ARG A 113 6.63 24.09 -3.55
C ARG A 113 5.93 25.02 -2.56
N PHE A 114 6.51 25.24 -1.38
CA PHE A 114 6.04 26.14 -0.33
C PHE A 114 7.21 26.70 0.48
N ASP A 115 6.96 27.74 1.29
CA ASP A 115 8.00 28.29 2.15
C ASP A 115 8.39 27.28 3.24
N ILE A 116 9.58 26.71 3.09
CA ILE A 116 10.18 25.70 3.98
C ILE A 116 11.15 26.32 4.99
N SER A 117 11.42 27.62 4.95
CA SER A 117 12.48 28.30 5.70
C SER A 117 12.37 28.14 7.22
N HIS A 118 11.17 27.90 7.73
CA HIS A 118 10.88 27.72 9.15
C HIS A 118 10.72 26.27 9.58
N MET A 119 10.91 25.31 8.66
CA MET A 119 10.78 23.89 8.95
C MET A 119 12.13 23.28 9.35
N PRO A 120 12.16 22.38 10.35
CA PRO A 120 13.42 21.67 10.71
C PRO A 120 13.96 20.79 9.60
N CYS A 121 13.08 20.20 8.76
CA CYS A 121 13.43 19.47 7.54
C CYS A 121 13.11 20.34 6.34
N THR A 122 14.08 20.55 5.45
CA THR A 122 13.94 21.43 4.27
C THR A 122 14.08 20.69 2.94
N ILE A 123 14.24 19.37 2.98
CA ILE A 123 14.52 18.55 1.81
C ILE A 123 13.35 17.60 1.49
N GLY A 124 13.18 17.30 0.21
CA GLY A 124 12.14 16.41 -0.28
C GLY A 124 12.35 16.07 -1.75
N SER A 125 11.63 15.06 -2.24
CA SER A 125 11.62 14.68 -3.65
C SER A 125 10.33 15.19 -4.29
N GLU A 126 10.39 16.37 -4.91
CA GLU A 126 9.28 17.01 -5.62
C GLU A 126 9.29 16.67 -7.10
N ILE A 127 8.12 16.55 -7.68
CA ILE A 127 7.94 16.61 -9.14
C ILE A 127 7.90 18.07 -9.53
N LYS A 128 8.91 18.51 -10.25
CA LYS A 128 9.06 19.92 -10.66
C LYS A 128 8.02 20.31 -11.71
N PRO A 129 7.59 21.58 -11.74
CA PRO A 129 6.56 22.05 -12.70
C PRO A 129 6.91 21.79 -14.17
N GLU A 130 8.17 21.82 -14.54
CA GLU A 130 8.65 21.54 -15.90
C GLU A 130 8.60 20.06 -16.27
N GLN A 131 8.53 19.14 -15.31
CA GLN A 131 8.47 17.70 -15.55
C GLN A 131 7.04 17.20 -15.78
N PHE A 132 6.04 17.86 -15.19
CA PHE A 132 4.68 17.33 -15.16
C PHE A 132 3.62 18.42 -15.25
N ASN A 133 2.76 18.30 -16.27
CA ASN A 133 1.55 19.10 -16.40
C ASN A 133 0.32 18.18 -16.38
N ALA A 134 -0.50 18.29 -15.35
CA ALA A 134 -1.68 17.45 -15.18
C ALA A 134 -2.68 17.56 -16.37
N ALA A 135 -2.75 18.73 -17.01
CA ALA A 135 -3.69 18.97 -18.11
C ALA A 135 -3.46 18.06 -19.33
N ASP A 136 -2.24 17.56 -19.50
CA ASP A 136 -1.87 16.69 -20.63
C ASP A 136 -2.41 15.26 -20.48
N TRP A 137 -2.85 14.92 -19.25
CA TRP A 137 -3.31 13.56 -18.87
C TRP A 137 -4.82 13.44 -18.69
N PHE A 138 -5.56 14.56 -18.70
CA PHE A 138 -7.01 14.55 -18.57
C PHE A 138 -7.68 14.72 -19.94
N THR A 139 -8.71 13.92 -20.22
CA THR A 139 -9.51 14.03 -21.46
C THR A 139 -10.14 15.43 -21.59
N ASN A 140 -10.56 16.00 -20.44
CA ASN A 140 -10.95 17.40 -20.35
C ASN A 140 -10.03 18.13 -19.36
N PRO A 141 -9.12 19.00 -19.82
CA PRO A 141 -8.18 19.73 -18.96
C PRO A 141 -8.86 20.57 -17.84
N LYS A 142 -10.15 20.91 -17.99
CA LYS A 142 -10.90 21.63 -16.96
C LYS A 142 -11.12 20.79 -15.71
N ASN A 143 -11.12 19.46 -15.83
CA ASN A 143 -11.32 18.54 -14.73
C ASN A 143 -10.14 18.54 -13.74
N VAL A 144 -8.96 18.98 -14.14
CA VAL A 144 -7.80 19.11 -13.25
C VAL A 144 -8.15 19.93 -12.00
N LYS A 145 -8.91 21.03 -12.14
CA LYS A 145 -9.27 21.92 -11.04
C LYS A 145 -10.23 21.32 -10.00
N SER A 146 -10.89 20.22 -10.33
CA SER A 146 -11.83 19.52 -9.44
C SER A 146 -11.21 18.33 -8.70
N ASN A 147 -9.95 18.05 -8.96
CA ASN A 147 -9.20 16.95 -8.39
C ASN A 147 -7.97 17.45 -7.63
N ASP A 148 -7.55 16.69 -6.63
CA ASP A 148 -6.30 16.92 -5.90
C ASP A 148 -5.10 16.37 -6.68
N ARG A 149 -3.90 16.82 -6.33
CA ARG A 149 -2.66 16.45 -7.00
C ARG A 149 -2.39 14.94 -7.00
N TYR A 150 -2.68 14.23 -5.91
CA TYR A 150 -2.48 12.78 -5.87
C TYR A 150 -3.31 12.05 -6.95
N THR A 151 -4.51 12.55 -7.25
CA THR A 151 -5.35 12.05 -8.34
C THR A 151 -4.73 12.37 -9.71
N HIS A 152 -4.14 13.56 -9.87
CA HIS A 152 -3.46 13.92 -11.12
C HIS A 152 -2.32 12.96 -11.46
N LEU A 153 -1.49 12.64 -10.45
CA LEU A 153 -0.38 11.70 -10.60
C LEU A 153 -0.88 10.29 -10.90
N ALA A 154 -1.94 9.85 -10.21
CA ALA A 154 -2.55 8.55 -10.43
C ALA A 154 -3.10 8.36 -11.85
N VAL A 155 -3.83 9.35 -12.37
CA VAL A 155 -4.36 9.33 -13.75
C VAL A 155 -3.23 9.22 -14.75
N ALA A 156 -2.18 10.02 -14.57
CA ALA A 156 -1.04 9.99 -15.49
C ALA A 156 -0.31 8.64 -15.49
N ALA A 157 -0.05 8.07 -14.29
CA ALA A 157 0.58 6.75 -14.19
C ALA A 157 -0.32 5.65 -14.75
N ALA A 158 -1.64 5.68 -14.51
CA ALA A 158 -2.58 4.70 -15.03
C ALA A 158 -2.66 4.74 -16.58
N ARG A 159 -2.72 5.93 -17.18
CA ARG A 159 -2.73 6.08 -18.63
C ARG A 159 -1.43 5.61 -19.28
N GLN A 160 -0.28 5.89 -18.64
CA GLN A 160 1.00 5.34 -19.09
C GLN A 160 0.98 3.81 -19.07
N ALA A 161 0.52 3.19 -17.98
CA ALA A 161 0.45 1.74 -17.83
C ALA A 161 -0.47 1.09 -18.89
N LEU A 162 -1.63 1.69 -19.17
CA LEU A 162 -2.53 1.20 -20.23
C LEU A 162 -1.91 1.32 -21.62
N LYS A 163 -1.26 2.44 -21.91
CA LYS A 163 -0.58 2.66 -23.17
C LYS A 163 0.58 1.69 -23.37
N ASP A 164 1.36 1.47 -22.33
CA ASP A 164 2.48 0.53 -22.32
C ASP A 164 2.00 -0.93 -22.49
N ALA A 165 0.83 -1.26 -21.94
CA ALA A 165 0.15 -2.54 -22.13
C ALA A 165 -0.53 -2.68 -23.52
N GLU A 166 -0.48 -1.66 -24.38
CA GLU A 166 -1.14 -1.65 -25.71
C GLU A 166 -2.67 -1.86 -25.62
N LEU A 167 -3.33 -1.30 -24.57
CA LEU A 167 -4.78 -1.47 -24.33
C LEU A 167 -5.62 -0.23 -24.73
N GLY A 168 -4.96 0.87 -25.17
CA GLY A 168 -5.60 2.17 -25.24
C GLY A 168 -5.73 2.82 -23.87
N ASP A 169 -5.84 4.15 -23.81
CA ASP A 169 -5.73 4.90 -22.57
C ASP A 169 -6.83 5.96 -22.36
N THR A 170 -7.84 5.96 -23.24
CA THR A 170 -9.01 6.85 -23.16
C THR A 170 -10.31 6.05 -23.31
N PRO A 171 -11.48 6.60 -22.92
CA PRO A 171 -12.76 5.92 -23.07
C PRO A 171 -13.10 5.49 -24.50
N GLU A 172 -12.54 6.19 -25.50
CA GLU A 172 -12.76 5.92 -26.92
C GLU A 172 -11.81 4.84 -27.49
N THR A 173 -10.67 4.62 -26.83
CA THR A 173 -9.62 3.74 -27.33
C THR A 173 -9.42 2.48 -26.49
N LEU A 174 -9.94 2.46 -25.25
CA LEU A 174 -9.76 1.34 -24.33
C LEU A 174 -10.48 0.08 -24.82
N GLU A 175 -9.74 -1.02 -24.89
CA GLU A 175 -10.28 -2.32 -25.25
C GLU A 175 -10.92 -3.05 -24.04
N ASP A 176 -12.09 -3.64 -24.24
CA ASP A 176 -12.82 -4.44 -23.23
C ASP A 176 -12.97 -3.75 -21.87
N PRO A 177 -13.53 -2.52 -21.78
CA PRO A 177 -13.55 -1.71 -20.57
C PRO A 177 -14.22 -2.39 -19.36
N GLU A 178 -15.21 -3.27 -19.57
CA GLU A 178 -15.89 -4.02 -18.53
C GLU A 178 -14.99 -5.09 -17.86
N LYS A 179 -13.92 -5.48 -18.52
CA LYS A 179 -12.94 -6.48 -18.04
C LYS A 179 -11.74 -5.87 -17.32
N ILE A 180 -11.69 -4.55 -17.19
CA ILE A 180 -10.57 -3.83 -16.57
C ILE A 180 -11.06 -3.12 -15.32
N GLY A 181 -10.55 -3.54 -14.15
CA GLY A 181 -10.78 -2.88 -12.88
C GLY A 181 -9.67 -1.89 -12.52
N VAL A 182 -9.90 -1.12 -11.46
CA VAL A 182 -8.93 -0.13 -10.94
C VAL A 182 -8.85 -0.22 -9.42
N MET A 183 -7.65 -0.39 -8.90
CA MET A 183 -7.38 -0.42 -7.46
C MET A 183 -6.09 0.33 -7.15
N VAL A 184 -6.21 1.56 -6.67
CA VAL A 184 -5.05 2.40 -6.34
C VAL A 184 -5.07 2.78 -4.86
N GLY A 185 -3.95 2.52 -4.20
CA GLY A 185 -3.73 2.83 -2.80
C GLY A 185 -3.22 4.25 -2.57
N THR A 186 -3.59 4.84 -1.44
CA THR A 186 -3.05 6.11 -0.94
C THR A 186 -3.06 6.11 0.58
N ALA A 187 -2.09 6.75 1.21
CA ALA A 187 -2.04 6.87 2.66
C ALA A 187 -2.98 7.97 3.19
N PHE A 188 -3.09 9.08 2.47
CA PHE A 188 -3.79 10.27 2.92
C PHE A 188 -4.92 10.72 2.00
N GLY A 189 -4.82 10.51 0.70
CA GLY A 189 -5.73 11.11 -0.28
C GLY A 189 -5.42 12.60 -0.51
N GLY A 190 -6.45 13.43 -0.65
CA GLY A 190 -6.34 14.84 -1.09
C GLY A 190 -5.84 15.82 -0.02
N MET A 191 -4.64 15.63 0.48
CA MET A 191 -4.05 16.45 1.55
C MET A 191 -3.84 17.92 1.15
N GLU A 192 -3.45 18.18 -0.08
CA GLU A 192 -3.28 19.57 -0.55
C GLU A 192 -4.62 20.31 -0.53
N THR A 193 -5.67 19.67 -1.02
CA THR A 193 -7.04 20.22 -0.97
C THR A 193 -7.51 20.42 0.47
N PHE A 194 -7.27 19.44 1.35
CA PHE A 194 -7.64 19.53 2.76
C PHE A 194 -7.01 20.75 3.41
N GLU A 195 -5.70 20.91 3.29
CA GLU A 195 -4.98 22.01 3.90
C GLU A 195 -5.42 23.37 3.34
N GLN A 196 -5.48 23.52 2.01
CA GLN A 196 -5.86 24.77 1.36
C GLN A 196 -7.29 25.19 1.72
N GLN A 197 -8.26 24.28 1.71
CA GLN A 197 -9.64 24.62 2.01
C GLN A 197 -9.86 24.89 3.51
N THR A 198 -9.12 24.20 4.38
CA THR A 198 -9.12 24.47 5.84
C THR A 198 -8.58 25.85 6.14
N LEU A 199 -7.44 26.24 5.54
CA LEU A 199 -6.87 27.57 5.70
C LEU A 199 -7.80 28.66 5.15
N LYS A 200 -8.46 28.41 4.02
CA LYS A 200 -9.44 29.34 3.44
C LYS A 200 -10.65 29.54 4.34
N LEU A 201 -11.16 28.47 4.94
CA LEU A 201 -12.25 28.51 5.91
C LEU A 201 -11.85 29.26 7.17
N ALA A 202 -10.67 28.98 7.72
CA ALA A 202 -10.14 29.63 8.92
C ALA A 202 -9.93 31.14 8.76
N LYS A 203 -9.53 31.62 7.56
CA LYS A 203 -9.38 33.05 7.26
C LYS A 203 -10.68 33.81 7.22
N ASN A 204 -11.83 33.18 6.97
CA ASN A 204 -13.13 33.84 6.87
C ASN A 204 -14.26 32.92 7.37
N PRO A 205 -14.32 32.65 8.70
CA PRO A 205 -15.26 31.68 9.28
C PRO A 205 -16.72 32.14 9.19
N GLU A 206 -16.96 33.47 9.14
CA GLU A 206 -18.32 34.02 9.07
C GLU A 206 -18.93 33.93 7.65
N LYS A 207 -18.09 33.75 6.63
CA LYS A 207 -18.51 33.53 5.25
C LYS A 207 -17.83 32.27 4.69
N PRO A 208 -18.24 31.09 5.13
CA PRO A 208 -17.56 29.83 4.75
C PRO A 208 -17.72 29.60 3.24
N LYS A 209 -16.66 29.84 2.48
CA LYS A 209 -16.57 29.56 1.04
C LYS A 209 -15.43 28.58 0.79
N VAL A 210 -15.78 27.33 0.58
CA VAL A 210 -14.85 26.29 0.13
C VAL A 210 -15.23 25.86 -1.29
N SER A 211 -14.34 25.14 -1.97
CA SER A 211 -14.65 24.57 -3.28
C SER A 211 -15.79 23.54 -3.18
N PRO A 212 -16.74 23.49 -4.13
CA PRO A 212 -17.72 22.42 -4.18
C PRO A 212 -17.08 21.04 -4.37
N PHE A 213 -15.85 20.99 -4.84
CA PHE A 213 -15.08 19.78 -5.04
C PHE A 213 -14.22 19.39 -3.82
N THR A 214 -14.28 20.12 -2.70
CA THR A 214 -13.49 19.85 -1.50
C THR A 214 -13.64 18.41 -1.04
N ILE A 215 -14.86 17.93 -0.90
CA ILE A 215 -15.10 16.56 -0.41
C ILE A 215 -14.69 15.50 -1.47
N PRO A 216 -15.15 15.58 -2.73
CA PRO A 216 -14.70 14.61 -3.73
C PRO A 216 -13.17 14.54 -3.88
N ALA A 217 -12.50 15.67 -3.91
CA ALA A 217 -11.04 15.72 -4.08
C ALA A 217 -10.26 15.19 -2.87
N LEU A 218 -10.88 15.23 -1.67
CA LEU A 218 -10.26 14.74 -0.43
C LEU A 218 -10.26 13.22 -0.30
N LEU A 219 -11.30 12.55 -0.80
CA LEU A 219 -11.53 11.12 -0.55
C LEU A 219 -10.44 10.23 -1.18
N GLY A 220 -9.90 9.27 -0.43
CA GLY A 220 -8.84 8.37 -0.90
C GLY A 220 -9.21 7.45 -2.06
N ASN A 221 -10.50 7.16 -2.27
CA ASN A 221 -10.99 6.37 -3.41
C ASN A 221 -11.12 7.19 -4.72
N THR A 222 -10.99 8.52 -4.65
CA THR A 222 -11.20 9.39 -5.82
C THR A 222 -10.16 9.14 -6.91
N ALA A 223 -8.93 8.78 -6.56
CA ALA A 223 -7.92 8.43 -7.55
C ALA A 223 -8.40 7.27 -8.45
N SER A 224 -8.84 6.15 -7.85
CA SER A 224 -9.39 5.01 -8.61
C SER A 224 -10.62 5.38 -9.42
N GLY A 225 -11.55 6.16 -8.81
CA GLY A 225 -12.77 6.61 -9.49
C GLY A 225 -12.49 7.50 -10.71
N VAL A 226 -11.57 8.46 -10.58
CA VAL A 226 -11.20 9.38 -11.67
C VAL A 226 -10.41 8.66 -12.76
N ILE A 227 -9.54 7.71 -12.41
CA ILE A 227 -8.91 6.84 -13.42
C ILE A 227 -10.01 6.14 -14.25
N GLY A 228 -11.01 5.54 -13.62
CA GLY A 228 -12.13 4.92 -14.35
C GLY A 228 -12.86 5.90 -15.28
N ILE A 229 -13.07 7.15 -14.85
CA ILE A 229 -13.71 8.20 -15.67
C ILE A 229 -12.83 8.60 -16.86
N GLU A 230 -11.53 8.83 -16.63
CA GLU A 230 -10.60 9.34 -17.65
C GLU A 230 -10.13 8.26 -18.65
N THR A 231 -10.19 6.97 -18.25
CA THR A 231 -9.75 5.86 -19.10
C THR A 231 -10.90 5.03 -19.67
N GLY A 232 -12.07 5.04 -19.02
CA GLY A 232 -13.22 4.22 -19.40
C GLY A 232 -13.29 2.86 -18.71
N CYS A 233 -12.38 2.51 -17.79
CA CYS A 233 -12.40 1.25 -17.04
C CYS A 233 -13.69 1.09 -16.22
N LYS A 234 -14.40 -0.04 -16.35
CA LYS A 234 -15.71 -0.30 -15.74
C LYS A 234 -15.77 -1.56 -14.86
N GLY A 235 -14.65 -2.27 -14.71
CA GLY A 235 -14.54 -3.38 -13.77
C GLY A 235 -14.56 -2.91 -12.30
N PRO A 236 -14.23 -3.80 -11.34
CA PRO A 236 -14.15 -3.45 -9.92
C PRO A 236 -13.30 -2.21 -9.69
N ASN A 237 -13.80 -1.24 -8.90
CA ASN A 237 -13.12 0.07 -8.72
C ASN A 237 -13.27 0.56 -7.29
N TYR A 238 -12.16 0.57 -6.53
CA TYR A 238 -12.08 1.12 -5.16
C TYR A 238 -10.65 1.44 -4.76
N GLY A 239 -10.47 2.16 -3.65
CA GLY A 239 -9.17 2.52 -3.09
C GLY A 239 -8.77 1.66 -1.90
N VAL A 240 -7.46 1.58 -1.63
CA VAL A 240 -6.88 0.90 -0.47
C VAL A 240 -6.12 1.91 0.38
N THR A 241 -6.28 1.84 1.71
CA THR A 241 -5.56 2.71 2.65
C THR A 241 -4.95 1.88 3.78
N SER A 242 -3.62 1.79 3.78
CA SER A 242 -2.80 1.11 4.79
C SER A 242 -1.43 1.79 4.94
N ALA A 243 -1.47 3.13 5.01
CA ALA A 243 -0.29 3.98 5.10
C ALA A 243 0.74 3.65 3.98
N CYS A 244 2.03 3.46 4.31
CA CYS A 244 3.08 3.23 3.32
C CYS A 244 2.94 1.88 2.56
N ALA A 245 2.12 0.95 3.04
CA ALA A 245 1.86 -0.33 2.38
C ALA A 245 0.68 -0.29 1.38
N SER A 246 0.00 0.86 1.25
CA SER A 246 -1.25 0.97 0.47
C SER A 246 -1.11 0.51 -0.97
N GLY A 247 -0.03 0.89 -1.66
CA GLY A 247 0.22 0.51 -3.06
C GLY A 247 0.45 -0.99 -3.22
N SER A 248 1.23 -1.62 -2.31
CA SER A 248 1.47 -3.06 -2.34
C SER A 248 0.22 -3.87 -2.01
N HIS A 249 -0.58 -3.42 -1.04
CA HIS A 249 -1.87 -4.06 -0.73
C HIS A 249 -2.84 -3.94 -1.91
N ALA A 250 -2.90 -2.77 -2.57
CA ALA A 250 -3.73 -2.61 -3.77
C ALA A 250 -3.33 -3.58 -4.89
N ILE A 251 -2.02 -3.77 -5.12
CA ILE A 251 -1.51 -4.74 -6.11
C ILE A 251 -1.85 -6.17 -5.69
N GLY A 252 -1.65 -6.52 -4.40
CA GLY A 252 -1.94 -7.86 -3.89
C GLY A 252 -3.42 -8.24 -3.95
N GLU A 253 -4.31 -7.34 -3.57
CA GLU A 253 -5.76 -7.56 -3.67
C GLU A 253 -6.22 -7.67 -5.14
N ALA A 254 -5.69 -6.83 -6.02
CA ALA A 254 -5.96 -6.90 -7.46
C ALA A 254 -5.48 -8.23 -8.07
N PHE A 255 -4.32 -8.72 -7.63
CA PHE A 255 -3.79 -10.03 -8.00
C PHE A 255 -4.75 -11.16 -7.64
N GLY A 256 -5.27 -11.19 -6.41
CA GLY A 256 -6.26 -12.16 -5.96
C GLY A 256 -7.52 -12.15 -6.82
N MET A 257 -8.05 -10.97 -7.18
CA MET A 257 -9.24 -10.84 -8.02
C MET A 257 -9.05 -11.45 -9.42
N ILE A 258 -7.85 -11.33 -10.01
CA ILE A 258 -7.56 -11.95 -11.31
C ILE A 258 -7.38 -13.46 -11.13
N GLN A 259 -6.68 -13.92 -10.07
CA GLN A 259 -6.52 -15.34 -9.78
C GLN A 259 -7.86 -16.05 -9.65
N ASP A 260 -8.82 -15.41 -8.99
CA ASP A 260 -10.16 -15.97 -8.74
C ASP A 260 -11.10 -15.83 -9.97
N GLY A 261 -10.64 -15.20 -11.05
CA GLY A 261 -11.42 -14.99 -12.26
C GLY A 261 -12.53 -13.94 -12.15
N THR A 262 -12.49 -13.07 -11.11
CA THR A 262 -13.44 -11.97 -10.94
C THR A 262 -13.32 -10.95 -12.08
N VAL A 263 -12.10 -10.74 -12.58
CA VAL A 263 -11.81 -9.80 -13.66
C VAL A 263 -10.58 -10.30 -14.44
N ASP A 264 -10.44 -9.90 -15.69
CA ASP A 264 -9.30 -10.31 -16.52
C ASP A 264 -8.07 -9.41 -16.34
N ARG A 265 -8.28 -8.12 -16.06
CA ARG A 265 -7.23 -7.10 -15.97
C ARG A 265 -7.50 -6.11 -14.83
N MET A 266 -6.44 -5.64 -14.18
CA MET A 266 -6.51 -4.62 -13.14
C MET A 266 -5.40 -3.58 -13.33
N LEU A 267 -5.78 -2.30 -13.31
CA LEU A 267 -4.87 -1.21 -12.98
C LEU A 267 -4.68 -1.20 -11.48
N ALA A 268 -3.47 -1.50 -11.00
CA ALA A 268 -3.18 -1.60 -9.59
C ALA A 268 -1.89 -0.86 -9.21
N GLY A 269 -1.86 -0.25 -8.05
CA GLY A 269 -0.68 0.50 -7.62
C GLY A 269 -0.96 1.49 -6.50
N GLY A 270 -0.18 2.56 -6.44
CA GLY A 270 -0.32 3.59 -5.42
C GLY A 270 -0.03 4.99 -5.90
N THR A 271 -0.55 5.98 -5.19
CA THR A 271 -0.36 7.41 -5.46
C THR A 271 -0.31 8.20 -4.16
N GLU A 272 0.50 9.27 -4.13
CA GLU A 272 0.57 10.17 -2.99
C GLU A 272 1.08 11.56 -3.38
N ALA A 273 0.52 12.61 -2.76
CA ALA A 273 0.96 13.99 -2.93
C ALA A 273 0.91 14.75 -1.60
N THR A 274 1.82 14.40 -0.70
CA THR A 274 1.89 14.94 0.68
C THR A 274 2.96 16.01 0.87
N MET A 275 3.45 16.60 -0.23
CA MET A 275 4.40 17.71 -0.18
C MET A 275 3.67 19.00 0.23
N THR A 276 3.18 19.04 1.50
CA THR A 276 2.44 20.15 2.09
C THR A 276 3.03 20.56 3.44
N PRO A 277 2.87 21.85 3.86
CA PRO A 277 3.32 22.33 5.16
C PRO A 277 2.84 21.48 6.34
N LEU A 278 1.56 21.06 6.35
CA LEU A 278 0.98 20.27 7.43
C LEU A 278 1.64 18.89 7.55
N CYS A 279 1.88 18.20 6.43
CA CYS A 279 2.52 16.90 6.43
C CYS A 279 3.99 17.01 6.88
N PHE A 280 4.73 18.00 6.39
CA PHE A 280 6.10 18.26 6.84
C PHE A 280 6.17 18.54 8.33
N ALA A 281 5.32 19.42 8.85
CA ALA A 281 5.25 19.72 10.27
C ALA A 281 4.91 18.48 11.10
N GLY A 282 3.92 17.68 10.68
CA GLY A 282 3.47 16.48 11.37
C GLY A 282 4.56 15.42 11.46
N PHE A 283 5.17 15.06 10.33
CA PHE A 283 6.24 14.05 10.30
C PHE A 283 7.53 14.52 11.00
N THR A 284 7.83 15.83 10.93
CA THR A 284 8.97 16.40 11.67
C THR A 284 8.72 16.37 13.18
N ALA A 285 7.48 16.69 13.62
CA ALA A 285 7.10 16.61 15.04
C ALA A 285 7.26 15.18 15.61
N MET A 286 7.03 14.16 14.79
CA MET A 286 7.25 12.75 15.11
C MET A 286 8.74 12.37 15.11
N LYS A 287 9.65 13.25 14.67
CA LYS A 287 11.06 12.96 14.44
C LYS A 287 11.28 11.82 13.43
N ALA A 288 10.39 11.68 12.48
CA ALA A 288 10.47 10.64 11.44
C ALA A 288 11.27 11.09 10.21
N MET A 289 11.33 12.40 9.95
CA MET A 289 12.04 12.98 8.81
C MET A 289 13.50 13.28 9.11
N ASN A 290 14.32 13.19 8.07
CA ASN A 290 15.73 13.53 8.16
C ASN A 290 15.92 15.05 8.23
N THR A 291 16.61 15.51 9.29
CA THR A 291 16.94 16.93 9.49
C THR A 291 18.45 17.19 9.48
N LYS A 292 19.28 16.13 9.30
CA LYS A 292 20.73 16.23 9.35
C LYS A 292 21.36 16.73 8.04
N TYR A 293 20.65 16.54 6.91
CA TYR A 293 21.22 16.75 5.57
C TYR A 293 20.55 17.89 4.81
N ASN A 294 20.04 18.90 5.52
CA ASN A 294 19.42 20.07 4.88
C ASN A 294 20.37 20.85 3.94
N ASP A 295 21.68 20.83 4.24
CA ASP A 295 22.70 21.50 3.45
C ASP A 295 23.30 20.60 2.35
N ASP A 296 22.99 19.29 2.39
CA ASP A 296 23.37 18.31 1.36
C ASP A 296 22.16 17.41 1.06
N PRO A 297 21.15 17.92 0.33
CA PRO A 297 19.88 17.22 0.13
C PRO A 297 20.03 15.82 -0.45
N GLN A 298 20.95 15.63 -1.39
CA GLN A 298 21.10 14.34 -2.09
C GLN A 298 21.65 13.23 -1.19
N ALA A 299 22.35 13.58 -0.12
CA ALA A 299 22.80 12.64 0.91
C ALA A 299 21.72 12.31 1.96
N GLY A 300 20.55 12.95 1.88
CA GLY A 300 19.49 12.90 2.91
C GLY A 300 18.83 11.55 3.08
N SER A 301 18.64 10.79 2.01
CA SER A 301 18.11 9.43 2.08
C SER A 301 19.24 8.43 1.87
N ARG A 302 19.52 7.66 2.91
CA ARG A 302 20.65 6.72 2.99
C ARG A 302 20.27 5.41 3.69
N PRO A 303 19.41 4.60 3.04
CA PRO A 303 18.95 3.35 3.63
C PRO A 303 20.11 2.45 4.03
N PHE A 304 19.99 1.80 5.20
CA PHE A 304 20.93 0.84 5.77
C PHE A 304 22.30 1.41 6.18
N ASP A 305 22.59 2.68 5.92
CA ASP A 305 23.82 3.36 6.34
C ASP A 305 23.78 3.70 7.85
N ALA A 306 24.91 3.63 8.54
CA ALA A 306 25.00 3.91 9.97
C ALA A 306 24.62 5.36 10.34
N ASP A 307 24.81 6.31 9.41
CA ASP A 307 24.52 7.73 9.62
C ASP A 307 23.09 8.13 9.22
N ARG A 308 22.23 7.16 8.87
CA ARG A 308 20.83 7.43 8.54
C ARG A 308 20.12 8.19 9.67
N GLY A 309 19.21 9.06 9.33
CA GLY A 309 18.63 9.98 10.31
C GLY A 309 17.12 10.19 10.22
N GLY A 310 16.44 9.44 9.39
CA GLY A 310 15.02 9.60 9.10
C GLY A 310 14.74 9.52 7.61
N PHE A 311 13.49 9.40 7.23
CA PHE A 311 13.12 9.38 5.81
C PHE A 311 13.11 10.79 5.20
N VAL A 312 13.22 10.86 3.88
CA VAL A 312 12.98 12.06 3.09
C VAL A 312 11.66 11.90 2.36
N MET A 313 10.75 12.86 2.52
CA MET A 313 9.44 12.79 1.88
C MET A 313 9.53 12.94 0.36
N GLY A 314 8.75 12.16 -0.38
CA GLY A 314 8.57 12.28 -1.82
C GLY A 314 7.09 12.26 -2.20
N GLU A 315 6.80 12.60 -3.45
CA GLU A 315 5.48 12.46 -4.07
C GLU A 315 5.57 11.64 -5.36
N GLY A 316 4.47 11.04 -5.77
CA GLY A 316 4.43 10.26 -7.01
C GLY A 316 3.25 9.32 -7.13
N ALA A 317 3.26 8.56 -8.22
CA ALA A 317 2.37 7.44 -8.46
C ALA A 317 3.10 6.35 -9.22
N GLY A 318 2.80 5.10 -8.91
CA GLY A 318 3.22 3.92 -9.66
C GLY A 318 2.02 3.01 -9.87
N VAL A 319 1.74 2.65 -11.11
CA VAL A 319 0.62 1.79 -11.50
C VAL A 319 1.11 0.72 -12.46
N VAL A 320 0.69 -0.51 -12.23
CA VAL A 320 0.93 -1.64 -13.12
C VAL A 320 -0.39 -2.15 -13.70
N VAL A 321 -0.36 -2.68 -14.92
CA VAL A 321 -1.43 -3.51 -15.45
C VAL A 321 -1.14 -4.94 -15.08
N LEU A 322 -1.96 -5.50 -14.18
CA LEU A 322 -2.02 -6.93 -13.94
C LEU A 322 -3.03 -7.55 -14.90
N GLU A 323 -2.70 -8.68 -15.50
CA GLU A 323 -3.54 -9.34 -16.50
C GLU A 323 -3.45 -10.87 -16.34
N SER A 324 -4.55 -11.58 -16.56
CA SER A 324 -4.49 -13.04 -16.63
C SER A 324 -3.61 -13.46 -17.80
N LEU A 325 -2.81 -14.52 -17.60
CA LEU A 325 -1.90 -15.01 -18.64
C LEU A 325 -2.64 -15.39 -19.93
N GLU A 326 -3.86 -15.95 -19.78
CA GLU A 326 -4.72 -16.32 -20.91
C GLU A 326 -5.09 -15.09 -21.75
N SER A 327 -5.51 -14.01 -21.09
CA SER A 327 -5.85 -12.73 -21.75
C SER A 327 -4.62 -12.14 -22.42
N ALA A 328 -3.49 -12.09 -21.73
CA ALA A 328 -2.24 -11.55 -22.25
C ALA A 328 -1.76 -12.31 -23.50
N LYS A 329 -1.79 -13.65 -23.47
CA LYS A 329 -1.42 -14.49 -24.64
C LYS A 329 -2.40 -14.32 -25.80
N ALA A 330 -3.70 -14.24 -25.53
CA ALA A 330 -4.72 -14.11 -26.58
C ALA A 330 -4.55 -12.84 -27.42
N ARG A 331 -4.04 -11.75 -26.84
CA ARG A 331 -3.80 -10.48 -27.54
C ARG A 331 -2.33 -10.22 -27.90
N GLY A 332 -1.41 -11.14 -27.53
CA GLY A 332 0.03 -10.97 -27.81
C GLY A 332 0.67 -9.84 -26.98
N ALA A 333 0.21 -9.64 -25.74
CA ALA A 333 0.66 -8.56 -24.87
C ALA A 333 2.17 -8.60 -24.56
N PRO A 334 2.82 -7.45 -24.32
CA PRO A 334 4.14 -7.43 -23.69
C PRO A 334 4.04 -8.01 -22.27
N ILE A 335 5.03 -8.79 -21.84
CA ILE A 335 5.09 -9.32 -20.47
C ILE A 335 6.43 -8.92 -19.83
N TYR A 336 6.35 -8.20 -18.71
CA TYR A 336 7.49 -7.79 -17.91
C TYR A 336 7.91 -8.87 -16.90
N ALA A 337 6.96 -9.41 -16.18
CA ALA A 337 7.13 -10.42 -15.15
C ALA A 337 5.82 -11.15 -14.90
N GLU A 338 5.87 -12.28 -14.19
CA GLU A 338 4.71 -12.94 -13.63
C GLU A 338 4.60 -12.61 -12.14
N MET A 339 3.46 -12.08 -11.69
CA MET A 339 3.19 -11.93 -10.26
C MET A 339 2.72 -13.28 -9.72
N VAL A 340 3.38 -13.77 -8.68
CA VAL A 340 3.17 -15.14 -8.20
C VAL A 340 2.83 -15.26 -6.74
N GLY A 341 3.08 -14.22 -5.93
CA GLY A 341 2.79 -14.31 -4.52
C GLY A 341 2.49 -12.97 -3.88
N TYR A 342 1.63 -13.02 -2.87
CA TYR A 342 1.24 -11.90 -2.04
C TYR A 342 1.15 -12.33 -0.58
N GLY A 343 1.68 -11.52 0.32
CA GLY A 343 1.54 -11.69 1.75
C GLY A 343 1.21 -10.37 2.44
N ALA A 344 0.24 -10.40 3.33
CA ALA A 344 -0.19 -9.26 4.13
C ALA A 344 -0.35 -9.66 5.60
N THR A 345 0.23 -8.89 6.51
CA THR A 345 0.19 -9.13 7.95
C THR A 345 0.05 -7.84 8.74
N CYS A 346 -0.24 -7.96 10.03
CA CYS A 346 -0.25 -6.85 10.96
C CYS A 346 0.67 -7.14 12.15
N ASP A 347 1.51 -6.17 12.51
CA ASP A 347 2.39 -6.26 13.68
C ASP A 347 1.63 -6.36 15.01
N ALA A 348 0.46 -5.72 15.10
CA ALA A 348 -0.33 -5.56 16.33
C ALA A 348 0.52 -5.13 17.54
N HIS A 349 1.49 -4.21 17.31
CA HIS A 349 2.49 -3.82 18.28
C HIS A 349 2.41 -2.34 18.67
N HIS A 350 2.66 -1.42 17.73
CA HIS A 350 2.69 0.02 17.97
C HIS A 350 2.24 0.78 16.73
N ILE A 351 1.70 2.00 16.93
CA ILE A 351 1.12 2.78 15.82
C ILE A 351 2.16 3.20 14.75
N THR A 352 3.42 3.41 15.12
CA THR A 352 4.47 3.92 14.21
C THR A 352 5.75 3.10 14.20
N THR A 353 6.04 2.34 15.26
CA THR A 353 7.26 1.55 15.37
C THR A 353 7.00 0.13 14.93
N PRO A 354 7.79 -0.43 13.98
CA PRO A 354 7.67 -1.83 13.60
C PRO A 354 7.84 -2.78 14.80
N ALA A 355 7.25 -3.97 14.72
CA ALA A 355 7.46 -4.99 15.73
C ALA A 355 8.94 -5.36 15.83
N PRO A 356 9.47 -5.60 17.05
CA PRO A 356 10.85 -6.03 17.22
C PRO A 356 11.19 -7.22 16.34
N GLU A 357 12.42 -7.22 15.82
CA GLU A 357 12.95 -8.27 14.93
C GLU A 357 12.22 -8.38 13.57
N GLY A 358 11.32 -7.44 13.26
CA GLY A 358 10.58 -7.44 11.99
C GLY A 358 9.66 -8.63 11.78
N ARG A 359 9.13 -9.22 12.85
CA ARG A 359 8.34 -10.48 12.80
C ARG A 359 7.14 -10.42 11.88
N GLY A 360 6.42 -9.27 11.86
CA GLY A 360 5.28 -9.09 10.96
C GLY A 360 5.70 -9.13 9.49
N LEU A 361 6.77 -8.41 9.14
CA LEU A 361 7.31 -8.44 7.79
C LEU A 361 7.83 -9.82 7.38
N ALA A 362 8.55 -10.52 8.28
CA ALA A 362 9.00 -11.87 8.02
C ALA A 362 7.82 -12.81 7.69
N ALA A 363 6.73 -12.71 8.45
CA ALA A 363 5.52 -13.47 8.18
C ALA A 363 4.87 -13.10 6.83
N ALA A 364 4.84 -11.81 6.45
CA ALA A 364 4.33 -11.40 5.13
C ALA A 364 5.19 -11.97 3.99
N MET A 365 6.51 -11.95 4.11
CA MET A 365 7.42 -12.57 3.13
C MET A 365 7.21 -14.08 3.01
N GLU A 366 7.06 -14.80 4.14
CA GLU A 366 6.77 -16.24 4.13
C GLU A 366 5.42 -16.55 3.50
N MET A 367 4.38 -15.72 3.75
CA MET A 367 3.09 -15.86 3.08
C MET A 367 3.20 -15.69 1.57
N ALA A 368 3.95 -14.67 1.10
CA ALA A 368 4.15 -14.45 -0.34
C ALA A 368 4.92 -15.62 -0.99
N LEU A 369 5.92 -16.19 -0.32
CA LEU A 369 6.63 -17.39 -0.77
C LEU A 369 5.70 -18.60 -0.84
N ALA A 370 4.91 -18.82 0.20
CA ALA A 370 3.96 -19.95 0.24
C ALA A 370 2.89 -19.83 -0.85
N ASP A 371 2.37 -18.62 -1.11
CA ASP A 371 1.39 -18.39 -2.18
C ASP A 371 2.00 -18.62 -3.57
N SER A 372 3.28 -18.27 -3.74
CA SER A 372 3.99 -18.39 -5.03
C SER A 372 4.38 -19.80 -5.41
N GLY A 373 4.54 -20.70 -4.44
CA GLY A 373 5.15 -22.02 -4.63
C GLY A 373 6.61 -21.99 -5.09
N MET A 374 7.29 -20.83 -5.03
CA MET A 374 8.71 -20.70 -5.36
C MET A 374 9.59 -21.16 -4.19
N GLU A 375 10.72 -21.76 -4.53
CA GLU A 375 11.78 -21.98 -3.56
C GLU A 375 12.46 -20.64 -3.18
N LYS A 376 12.88 -20.49 -1.91
CA LYS A 376 13.57 -19.27 -1.45
C LYS A 376 14.79 -18.94 -2.32
N SER A 377 15.52 -19.93 -2.79
CA SER A 377 16.70 -19.79 -3.66
C SER A 377 16.40 -19.17 -5.03
N GLU A 378 15.16 -19.14 -5.47
CA GLU A 378 14.75 -18.50 -6.72
C GLU A 378 14.51 -17.00 -6.57
N VAL A 379 14.40 -16.50 -5.32
CA VAL A 379 14.35 -15.05 -5.05
C VAL A 379 15.78 -14.52 -5.01
N SER A 380 16.14 -13.72 -5.98
CA SER A 380 17.49 -13.17 -6.12
C SER A 380 17.59 -11.69 -5.75
N TYR A 381 16.45 -10.99 -5.67
CA TYR A 381 16.40 -9.57 -5.37
C TYR A 381 15.26 -9.22 -4.41
N ILE A 382 15.57 -8.37 -3.42
CA ILE A 382 14.55 -7.69 -2.61
C ILE A 382 14.65 -6.18 -2.83
N ASN A 383 13.57 -5.58 -3.34
CA ASN A 383 13.36 -4.15 -3.27
C ASN A 383 12.74 -3.85 -1.90
N ALA A 384 13.59 -3.39 -0.99
CA ALA A 384 13.25 -3.23 0.42
C ALA A 384 12.46 -1.95 0.69
N HIS A 385 11.67 -1.97 1.75
CA HIS A 385 11.07 -0.76 2.27
C HIS A 385 12.12 0.30 2.59
N GLY A 386 13.21 -0.04 3.25
CA GLY A 386 14.46 0.73 3.37
C GLY A 386 14.25 2.25 3.42
N THR A 387 13.65 2.76 4.49
CA THR A 387 13.23 4.16 4.60
C THR A 387 14.32 5.13 5.05
N SER A 388 15.53 4.65 5.32
CA SER A 388 16.58 5.45 5.94
C SER A 388 16.28 5.85 7.40
N THR A 389 15.43 5.06 8.07
CA THR A 389 15.11 5.27 9.50
C THR A 389 15.82 4.23 10.37
N PRO A 390 16.23 4.59 11.60
CA PRO A 390 17.02 3.69 12.44
C PRO A 390 16.36 2.34 12.71
N TYR A 391 15.04 2.33 13.02
CA TYR A 391 14.33 1.10 13.40
C TYR A 391 13.89 0.28 12.20
N ASN A 392 13.35 0.92 11.16
CA ASN A 392 12.86 0.18 9.99
C ASN A 392 13.98 -0.64 9.35
N ASP A 393 15.10 0.01 8.99
CA ASP A 393 16.15 -0.63 8.22
C ASP A 393 16.80 -1.78 8.98
N LYS A 394 16.98 -1.62 10.31
CA LYS A 394 17.43 -2.69 11.20
C LYS A 394 16.45 -3.86 11.24
N PHE A 395 15.16 -3.62 11.51
CA PHE A 395 14.20 -4.69 11.68
C PHE A 395 13.86 -5.38 10.35
N GLU A 396 13.88 -4.66 9.24
CA GLU A 396 13.76 -5.24 7.92
C GLU A 396 14.95 -6.15 7.58
N THR A 397 16.18 -5.74 7.90
CA THR A 397 17.37 -6.59 7.81
C THR A 397 17.20 -7.90 8.60
N MET A 398 16.70 -7.81 9.84
CA MET A 398 16.45 -9.00 10.67
C MET A 398 15.36 -9.88 10.07
N ALA A 399 14.27 -9.31 9.55
CA ALA A 399 13.21 -10.05 8.88
C ALA A 399 13.71 -10.81 7.65
N ILE A 400 14.51 -10.15 6.80
CA ILE A 400 15.13 -10.77 5.62
C ILE A 400 16.03 -11.94 6.02
N LYS A 401 16.86 -11.76 7.05
CA LYS A 401 17.72 -12.82 7.59
C LYS A 401 16.89 -13.99 8.13
N THR A 402 15.79 -13.72 8.82
CA THR A 402 14.89 -14.74 9.36
C THR A 402 14.30 -15.61 8.24
N VAL A 403 13.90 -14.99 7.12
CA VAL A 403 13.25 -15.71 6.00
C VAL A 403 14.27 -16.43 5.13
N PHE A 404 15.36 -15.76 4.74
CA PHE A 404 16.31 -16.25 3.73
C PHE A 404 17.59 -16.88 4.32
N GLY A 405 17.84 -16.73 5.63
CA GLY A 405 18.94 -17.40 6.34
C GLY A 405 20.31 -17.20 5.68
N ASP A 406 20.99 -18.32 5.42
CA ASP A 406 22.34 -18.33 4.83
C ASP A 406 22.39 -17.68 3.45
N GLN A 407 21.32 -17.77 2.65
CA GLN A 407 21.25 -17.12 1.35
C GLN A 407 21.41 -15.58 1.47
N ALA A 408 20.74 -14.97 2.45
CA ALA A 408 20.83 -13.53 2.67
C ALA A 408 22.21 -13.08 3.16
N THR A 409 22.89 -13.92 3.94
CA THR A 409 24.19 -13.58 4.58
C THR A 409 25.40 -13.99 3.76
N ALA A 410 25.22 -14.80 2.70
CA ALA A 410 26.33 -15.33 1.89
C ALA A 410 27.15 -14.25 1.18
N LYS A 411 26.55 -13.11 0.79
CA LYS A 411 27.19 -12.02 0.05
C LYS A 411 27.96 -12.48 -1.20
N ASP A 412 27.46 -13.53 -1.84
CA ASP A 412 28.04 -14.09 -3.06
C ASP A 412 27.52 -13.45 -4.35
N GLY A 413 26.72 -12.38 -4.20
CA GLY A 413 26.11 -11.62 -5.30
C GLY A 413 24.92 -12.27 -5.97
N LYS A 414 24.44 -13.43 -5.48
CA LYS A 414 23.26 -14.12 -6.04
C LYS A 414 21.95 -13.67 -5.40
N PHE A 415 22.01 -13.18 -4.18
CA PHE A 415 20.90 -12.58 -3.45
C PHE A 415 21.31 -11.18 -2.99
N VAL A 416 20.54 -10.18 -3.40
CA VAL A 416 20.83 -8.78 -3.10
C VAL A 416 19.59 -8.03 -2.63
N VAL A 417 19.81 -6.98 -1.88
CA VAL A 417 18.77 -6.09 -1.36
C VAL A 417 19.09 -4.68 -1.83
N SER A 418 18.12 -3.89 -2.27
CA SER A 418 18.33 -2.46 -2.42
C SER A 418 17.08 -1.66 -2.07
N SER A 419 17.23 -0.39 -1.75
CA SER A 419 16.12 0.53 -1.58
C SER A 419 16.26 1.71 -2.52
N THR A 420 15.31 1.83 -3.45
CA THR A 420 15.23 2.96 -4.37
C THR A 420 14.77 4.26 -3.72
N LYS A 421 14.37 4.22 -2.43
CA LYS A 421 14.05 5.42 -1.66
C LYS A 421 15.26 6.34 -1.42
N CYS A 422 16.48 5.85 -1.63
CA CYS A 422 17.66 6.72 -1.69
C CYS A 422 17.63 7.70 -2.87
N VAL A 423 16.89 7.38 -3.93
CA VAL A 423 16.73 8.16 -5.16
C VAL A 423 15.41 8.91 -5.18
N THR A 424 14.30 8.21 -4.86
CA THR A 424 12.93 8.74 -4.96
C THR A 424 12.44 9.48 -3.72
N GLY A 425 13.15 9.39 -2.59
CA GLY A 425 12.53 9.65 -1.29
C GLY A 425 11.45 8.62 -0.96
N HIS A 426 10.78 8.81 0.15
CA HIS A 426 9.67 7.96 0.58
C HIS A 426 8.34 8.56 0.10
N THR A 427 7.73 7.93 -0.89
CA THR A 427 6.47 8.38 -1.52
C THR A 427 5.21 7.84 -0.83
N LEU A 428 5.33 7.37 0.41
CA LEU A 428 4.24 6.91 1.29
C LEU A 428 3.32 5.88 0.59
N GLY A 429 2.04 6.20 0.39
CA GLY A 429 1.08 5.29 -0.24
C GLY A 429 1.40 4.93 -1.70
N ALA A 430 2.19 5.73 -2.39
CA ALA A 430 2.66 5.44 -3.74
C ALA A 430 3.83 4.44 -3.79
N ALA A 431 4.56 4.25 -2.68
CA ALA A 431 5.82 3.51 -2.64
C ALA A 431 5.72 2.12 -3.26
N GLY A 432 4.76 1.31 -2.82
CA GLY A 432 4.61 -0.06 -3.33
C GLY A 432 4.31 -0.14 -4.83
N GLY A 433 3.58 0.82 -5.40
CA GLY A 433 3.33 0.89 -6.84
C GLY A 433 4.60 1.22 -7.63
N ILE A 434 5.37 2.21 -7.16
CA ILE A 434 6.65 2.62 -7.77
C ILE A 434 7.67 1.48 -7.69
N GLU A 435 7.75 0.81 -6.55
CA GLU A 435 8.68 -0.30 -6.29
C GLU A 435 8.31 -1.59 -7.04
N ALA A 436 7.02 -1.83 -7.31
CA ALA A 436 6.59 -2.90 -8.20
C ALA A 436 7.12 -2.70 -9.62
N VAL A 437 7.13 -1.45 -10.12
CA VAL A 437 7.75 -1.12 -11.42
C VAL A 437 9.25 -1.42 -11.40
N VAL A 438 9.96 -1.07 -10.32
CA VAL A 438 11.39 -1.40 -10.17
C VAL A 438 11.61 -2.91 -10.20
N ALA A 439 10.82 -3.68 -9.44
CA ALA A 439 10.93 -5.14 -9.40
C ALA A 439 10.73 -5.77 -10.79
N CYS A 440 9.67 -5.35 -11.51
CA CYS A 440 9.38 -5.84 -12.87
C CYS A 440 10.49 -5.49 -13.87
N ARG A 441 11.01 -4.25 -13.83
CA ARG A 441 12.12 -3.83 -14.69
C ARG A 441 13.42 -4.56 -14.35
N SER A 442 13.72 -4.76 -13.06
CA SER A 442 14.91 -5.52 -12.64
C SER A 442 14.88 -6.95 -13.17
N ILE A 443 13.73 -7.62 -13.15
CA ILE A 443 13.54 -8.95 -13.74
C ILE A 443 13.73 -8.91 -15.27
N LYS A 444 13.09 -7.95 -15.94
CA LYS A 444 13.11 -7.85 -17.40
C LYS A 444 14.51 -7.58 -17.93
N ASP A 445 15.24 -6.66 -17.29
CA ASP A 445 16.50 -6.12 -17.77
C ASP A 445 17.72 -6.83 -17.14
N ASN A 446 17.53 -7.72 -16.14
CA ASN A 446 18.58 -8.41 -15.38
C ASN A 446 19.59 -7.43 -14.75
N VAL A 447 19.09 -6.36 -14.14
CA VAL A 447 19.89 -5.35 -13.47
C VAL A 447 19.17 -4.83 -12.22
N VAL A 448 19.91 -4.65 -11.14
CA VAL A 448 19.37 -4.15 -9.85
C VAL A 448 19.89 -2.74 -9.60
N PRO A 449 18.99 -1.77 -9.29
CA PRO A 449 19.39 -0.43 -8.90
C PRO A 449 20.19 -0.42 -7.58
N PRO A 450 21.14 0.53 -7.41
CA PRO A 450 21.89 0.64 -6.18
C PRO A 450 21.07 1.23 -5.02
N THR A 451 21.55 0.98 -3.81
CA THR A 451 21.31 1.85 -2.65
C THR A 451 22.44 2.87 -2.59
N ILE A 452 22.18 4.09 -3.05
CA ILE A 452 23.18 5.18 -2.98
C ILE A 452 23.30 5.74 -1.57
N ASN A 453 24.34 6.53 -1.33
CA ASN A 453 24.66 7.11 -0.02
C ASN A 453 25.06 6.07 1.05
N TYR A 454 25.37 4.84 0.65
CA TYR A 454 25.89 3.82 1.55
C TYR A 454 27.39 4.00 1.71
N SER A 455 27.82 4.73 2.74
CA SER A 455 29.23 5.12 3.00
C SER A 455 29.76 4.55 4.29
N THR A 456 28.92 4.41 5.30
CA THR A 456 29.30 3.93 6.63
C THR A 456 28.49 2.65 6.92
N PRO A 457 29.11 1.45 6.81
CA PRO A 457 28.42 0.20 7.11
C PRO A 457 27.89 0.16 8.55
N ASP A 458 26.61 -0.21 8.69
CA ASP A 458 25.99 -0.45 9.99
C ASP A 458 26.12 -1.95 10.33
N PRO A 459 26.72 -2.34 11.49
CA PRO A 459 26.82 -3.74 11.90
C PRO A 459 25.46 -4.44 12.07
N GLU A 460 24.38 -3.69 12.30
CA GLU A 460 23.02 -4.22 12.41
C GLU A 460 22.32 -4.37 11.04
N CYS A 461 22.91 -3.77 9.98
CA CYS A 461 22.46 -3.82 8.60
C CYS A 461 23.59 -4.40 7.73
N ASP A 462 23.79 -5.71 7.75
CA ASP A 462 24.97 -6.39 7.25
C ASP A 462 24.72 -7.29 6.03
N LEU A 463 23.65 -7.01 5.22
CA LEU A 463 23.38 -7.71 3.95
C LEU A 463 24.14 -7.07 2.78
N ASP A 464 23.96 -7.61 1.58
CA ASP A 464 24.43 -6.98 0.33
C ASP A 464 23.38 -6.01 -0.18
N TYR A 465 23.57 -4.72 0.09
CA TYR A 465 22.61 -3.67 -0.27
C TYR A 465 22.84 -3.03 -1.64
N VAL A 466 23.63 -3.64 -2.51
CA VAL A 466 24.03 -3.08 -3.82
C VAL A 466 24.58 -1.66 -3.64
N PRO A 467 25.68 -1.46 -2.91
CA PRO A 467 26.10 -0.13 -2.49
C PRO A 467 26.58 0.73 -3.66
N ASN A 468 25.95 1.89 -3.83
CA ASN A 468 26.31 3.02 -4.68
C ASN A 468 26.37 2.80 -6.19
N GLU A 469 26.51 1.56 -6.68
CA GLU A 469 26.55 1.23 -8.12
C GLU A 469 25.57 0.11 -8.43
N LYS A 470 24.87 0.23 -9.58
CA LYS A 470 23.96 -0.81 -10.06
C LYS A 470 24.67 -2.14 -10.23
N ARG A 471 23.94 -3.23 -10.11
CA ARG A 471 24.46 -4.57 -10.33
C ARG A 471 23.77 -5.28 -11.47
N GLU A 472 24.53 -5.65 -12.48
CA GLU A 472 24.08 -6.56 -13.52
C GLU A 472 24.13 -7.99 -12.99
N MET A 473 22.99 -8.67 -12.97
CA MET A 473 22.86 -10.04 -12.49
C MET A 473 21.56 -10.66 -13.03
N GLU A 474 21.50 -11.98 -13.13
CA GLU A 474 20.25 -12.63 -13.46
C GLU A 474 19.26 -12.48 -12.29
N VAL A 475 18.09 -11.88 -12.56
CA VAL A 475 17.01 -11.69 -11.59
C VAL A 475 15.89 -12.70 -11.91
N LEU A 476 15.89 -13.83 -11.21
CA LEU A 476 14.89 -14.89 -11.39
C LEU A 476 13.58 -14.54 -10.68
N GLY A 477 13.67 -14.04 -9.46
CA GLY A 477 12.56 -13.58 -8.66
C GLY A 477 12.93 -12.28 -7.93
N ALA A 478 11.98 -11.35 -7.85
CA ALA A 478 12.10 -10.09 -7.13
C ALA A 478 10.92 -9.91 -6.18
N MET A 479 11.22 -9.65 -4.91
CA MET A 479 10.23 -9.34 -3.88
C MET A 479 10.28 -7.86 -3.53
N SER A 480 9.13 -7.19 -3.49
CA SER A 480 9.01 -5.84 -2.94
C SER A 480 8.32 -5.90 -1.58
N THR A 481 8.90 -5.21 -0.59
CA THR A 481 8.42 -5.20 0.80
C THR A 481 8.02 -3.80 1.24
N ASN A 482 6.90 -3.68 1.95
CA ASN A 482 6.46 -2.41 2.52
C ASN A 482 5.96 -2.57 3.96
N LEU A 483 6.35 -1.62 4.80
CA LEU A 483 5.87 -1.49 6.17
C LEU A 483 5.13 -0.17 6.33
N GLY A 484 3.87 -0.22 6.77
CA GLY A 484 3.03 0.95 6.99
C GLY A 484 2.80 1.25 8.46
N PHE A 485 2.64 2.52 8.83
CA PHE A 485 2.15 2.91 10.14
C PHE A 485 0.82 2.21 10.43
N GLY A 486 0.59 1.82 11.70
CA GLY A 486 -0.48 0.91 12.08
C GLY A 486 -0.03 -0.56 12.15
N GLY A 487 1.23 -0.84 11.77
CA GLY A 487 1.79 -2.20 11.75
C GLY A 487 1.41 -2.99 10.50
N HIS A 488 1.08 -2.32 9.41
CA HIS A 488 0.74 -2.95 8.13
C HIS A 488 1.99 -3.42 7.42
N ASN A 489 2.07 -4.71 7.08
CA ASN A 489 3.17 -5.28 6.31
C ASN A 489 2.65 -5.90 5.03
N ALA A 490 3.33 -5.66 3.93
CA ALA A 490 3.05 -6.26 2.63
C ALA A 490 4.32 -6.78 1.97
N ALA A 491 4.21 -7.93 1.32
CA ALA A 491 5.22 -8.49 0.43
C ALA A 491 4.55 -8.93 -0.87
N ILE A 492 5.05 -8.45 -2.00
CA ILE A 492 4.60 -8.86 -3.33
C ILE A 492 5.78 -9.49 -4.07
N LEU A 493 5.54 -10.63 -4.71
CA LEU A 493 6.57 -11.45 -5.33
C LEU A 493 6.31 -11.61 -6.83
N PHE A 494 7.32 -11.25 -7.60
CA PHE A 494 7.35 -11.39 -9.05
C PHE A 494 8.44 -12.38 -9.44
N LYS A 495 8.23 -13.12 -10.53
CA LYS A 495 9.25 -13.96 -11.15
C LYS A 495 9.39 -13.68 -12.64
N LYS A 496 10.53 -14.09 -13.18
CA LYS A 496 10.78 -14.05 -14.61
C LYS A 496 9.77 -14.93 -15.34
N TYR A 497 9.03 -14.32 -16.26
CA TYR A 497 8.08 -15.06 -17.09
C TYR A 497 8.83 -16.05 -17.97
N LYS A 498 8.37 -17.30 -17.98
CA LYS A 498 8.79 -18.36 -18.90
C LYS A 498 7.54 -18.87 -19.62
N GLU A 499 7.63 -18.99 -20.93
CA GLU A 499 6.54 -19.50 -21.80
C GLU A 499 6.08 -20.90 -21.41
#